data_b66459a47e624917ff13bb84adcc98c8
#
_entry.id   b66459a47e624917ff13bb84adcc98c8
#
_cell.length_a   1.000
_cell.length_b   1.000
_cell.length_c   1.000
_cell.angle_alpha   90.00
_cell.angle_beta   90.00
_cell.angle_gamma   90.00
#
_symmetry.space_group_name_H-M   'P 1'
#
loop_
_entity.id
_entity.type
_entity.pdbx_description
1 polymer ?
#
loop_
_entity_poly.entity_id
_entity_poly.type
_entity_poly.pdbx_seq_one_letter_code
_entity_poly.pdbx_strand_id
1 'polypeptide(L)'
;MSNIGIGSIGKLKKQIKSIEGIKKVTKAMALVSTSKLRKVRAALDINIDYYNAYNEIIKELKKCLSDENIFLEGNHSNKKLTIVISSDRGMCGGYNYSILDKLNEINIKEDENCSLIVIGKKGVSLFKRHGFNVDNLEFCVSEQPSLEESKIISDYCIDKFLSGEFGTISIVYTWFKNPLVKEVREMVLLPLDKGNDENIDEFDLVGNCNDVFDNLIKNYFNSIILNLCLNSKASEHSVRMETMNSATKSADELISGLKQKYNRLRQAEITQEISEIIGGTQQ
;
A
#
# COMPACT_ATOMS: atom_id res chain seq x y z
N MET A 1 31.85 6.89 -45.55
CA MET A 1 30.81 6.20 -44.77
C MET A 1 31.26 5.65 -43.39
N SER A 2 32.50 5.89 -42.96
CA SER A 2 33.10 5.33 -41.72
C SER A 2 32.64 5.97 -40.40
N ASN A 3 32.00 7.13 -40.40
CA ASN A 3 31.68 7.86 -39.15
C ASN A 3 30.35 7.42 -38.47
N ILE A 4 29.52 6.59 -39.13
CA ILE A 4 28.21 6.17 -38.61
C ILE A 4 28.37 4.98 -37.64
N GLY A 5 29.39 4.12 -37.85
CA GLY A 5 29.65 2.92 -37.03
C GLY A 5 30.20 3.27 -35.64
N ILE A 6 31.24 4.07 -35.55
CA ILE A 6 31.92 4.42 -34.29
C ILE A 6 30.97 5.13 -33.30
N GLY A 7 30.14 6.08 -33.81
CA GLY A 7 29.12 6.74 -32.99
C GLY A 7 28.05 5.80 -32.43
N SER A 8 27.74 4.71 -33.16
CA SER A 8 26.73 3.71 -32.80
C SER A 8 27.23 2.75 -31.69
N ILE A 9 28.48 2.28 -31.78
CA ILE A 9 29.12 1.42 -30.77
C ILE A 9 29.29 2.16 -29.44
N GLY A 10 29.73 3.42 -29.48
CA GLY A 10 29.87 4.25 -28.29
C GLY A 10 28.51 4.48 -27.58
N LYS A 11 27.43 4.70 -28.33
CA LYS A 11 26.06 4.83 -27.78
C LYS A 11 25.62 3.52 -27.12
N LEU A 12 25.82 2.37 -27.76
CA LEU A 12 25.46 1.07 -27.19
C LEU A 12 26.17 0.78 -25.87
N LYS A 13 27.50 1.08 -25.82
CA LYS A 13 28.27 0.91 -24.58
C LYS A 13 27.76 1.78 -23.44
N LYS A 14 27.34 3.04 -23.74
CA LYS A 14 26.71 3.92 -22.75
C LYS A 14 25.36 3.38 -22.30
N GLN A 15 24.54 2.88 -23.22
CA GLN A 15 23.23 2.28 -22.88
C GLN A 15 23.40 1.05 -22.00
N ILE A 16 24.30 0.13 -22.32
CA ILE A 16 24.59 -1.05 -21.49
C ILE A 16 24.97 -0.62 -20.08
N LYS A 17 25.90 0.32 -19.94
CA LYS A 17 26.33 0.83 -18.62
C LYS A 17 25.19 1.48 -17.84
N SER A 18 24.29 2.22 -18.49
CA SER A 18 23.11 2.83 -17.88
C SER A 18 22.16 1.77 -17.35
N ILE A 19 21.82 0.75 -18.16
CA ILE A 19 20.92 -0.33 -17.76
C ILE A 19 21.53 -1.21 -16.66
N GLU A 20 22.84 -1.44 -16.68
CA GLU A 20 23.54 -2.11 -15.58
C GLU A 20 23.44 -1.32 -14.27
N GLY A 21 23.45 0.01 -14.34
CA GLY A 21 23.17 0.88 -13.19
C GLY A 21 21.74 0.71 -12.67
N ILE A 22 20.76 0.76 -13.56
CA ILE A 22 19.33 0.54 -13.21
C ILE A 22 19.13 -0.84 -12.58
N LYS A 23 19.71 -1.89 -13.16
CA LYS A 23 19.66 -3.25 -12.61
C LYS A 23 20.17 -3.33 -11.17
N LYS A 24 21.29 -2.66 -10.87
CA LYS A 24 21.84 -2.64 -9.49
C LYS A 24 20.87 -1.97 -8.53
N VAL A 25 20.25 -0.86 -8.93
CA VAL A 25 19.29 -0.13 -8.11
C VAL A 25 18.03 -0.97 -7.88
N THR A 26 17.44 -1.56 -8.93
CA THR A 26 16.22 -2.39 -8.79
C THR A 26 16.47 -3.61 -7.92
N LYS A 27 17.61 -4.27 -8.08
CA LYS A 27 18.01 -5.40 -7.22
C LYS A 27 18.15 -4.99 -5.75
N ALA A 28 18.78 -3.85 -5.47
CA ALA A 28 18.91 -3.33 -4.11
C ALA A 28 17.54 -3.00 -3.52
N MET A 29 16.64 -2.37 -4.31
CA MET A 29 15.28 -2.04 -3.87
C MET A 29 14.45 -3.29 -3.60
N ALA A 30 14.59 -4.36 -4.38
CA ALA A 30 13.94 -5.65 -4.13
C ALA A 30 14.38 -6.24 -2.79
N LEU A 31 15.68 -6.23 -2.50
CA LEU A 31 16.23 -6.74 -1.23
C LEU A 31 15.75 -5.93 -0.02
N VAL A 32 15.73 -4.60 -0.13
CA VAL A 32 15.22 -3.72 0.93
C VAL A 32 13.73 -3.99 1.17
N SER A 33 12.92 -4.11 0.09
CA SER A 33 11.49 -4.41 0.21
C SER A 33 11.24 -5.78 0.83
N THR A 34 12.05 -6.79 0.50
CA THR A 34 11.99 -8.12 1.12
C THR A 34 12.27 -8.06 2.63
N SER A 35 13.28 -7.30 3.04
CA SER A 35 13.61 -7.12 4.46
C SER A 35 12.48 -6.42 5.23
N LYS A 36 11.91 -5.35 4.63
CA LYS A 36 10.78 -4.63 5.24
C LYS A 36 9.53 -5.48 5.32
N LEU A 37 9.19 -6.21 4.25
CA LEU A 37 8.07 -7.16 4.24
C LEU A 37 8.19 -8.17 5.38
N ARG A 38 9.38 -8.73 5.60
CA ARG A 38 9.60 -9.69 6.68
C ARG A 38 9.33 -9.08 8.06
N LYS A 39 9.79 -7.84 8.31
CA LYS A 39 9.56 -7.13 9.57
C LYS A 39 8.09 -6.81 9.80
N VAL A 40 7.43 -6.29 8.77
CA VAL A 40 5.99 -5.93 8.86
C VAL A 40 5.14 -7.19 9.05
N ARG A 41 5.47 -8.30 8.39
CA ARG A 41 4.76 -9.58 8.61
C ARG A 41 4.91 -10.09 10.03
N ALA A 42 6.11 -10.05 10.60
CA ALA A 42 6.31 -10.45 11.99
C ALA A 42 5.49 -9.58 12.97
N ALA A 43 5.40 -8.26 12.70
CA ALA A 43 4.55 -7.37 13.48
C ALA A 43 3.05 -7.67 13.26
N LEU A 44 2.64 -8.02 12.04
CA LEU A 44 1.26 -8.41 11.73
C LEU A 44 0.87 -9.70 12.44
N ASP A 45 1.74 -10.72 12.44
CA ASP A 45 1.50 -11.99 13.11
C ASP A 45 1.30 -11.80 14.63
N ILE A 46 2.10 -10.92 15.26
CA ILE A 46 1.94 -10.58 16.68
C ILE A 46 0.63 -9.81 16.92
N ASN A 47 0.32 -8.84 16.05
CA ASN A 47 -0.86 -7.99 16.23
C ASN A 47 -2.17 -8.74 15.96
N ILE A 48 -2.16 -9.81 15.17
CA ILE A 48 -3.38 -10.54 14.82
C ILE A 48 -3.99 -11.23 16.05
N ASP A 49 -3.17 -11.79 16.94
CA ASP A 49 -3.64 -12.41 18.17
C ASP A 49 -4.25 -11.36 19.10
N TYR A 50 -3.61 -10.20 19.22
CA TYR A 50 -4.09 -9.07 20.00
C TYR A 50 -5.42 -8.51 19.44
N TYR A 51 -5.49 -8.33 18.13
CA TYR A 51 -6.71 -7.89 17.42
C TYR A 51 -7.86 -8.88 17.62
N ASN A 52 -7.60 -10.18 17.48
CA ASN A 52 -8.62 -11.22 17.64
C ASN A 52 -9.16 -11.24 19.08
N ALA A 53 -8.28 -11.14 20.09
CA ALA A 53 -8.70 -11.08 21.49
C ALA A 53 -9.62 -9.88 21.77
N TYR A 54 -9.27 -8.68 21.28
CA TYR A 54 -10.14 -7.51 21.41
C TYR A 54 -11.46 -7.69 20.65
N ASN A 55 -11.42 -8.26 19.45
CA ASN A 55 -12.60 -8.46 18.64
C ASN A 55 -13.60 -9.43 19.33
N GLU A 56 -13.10 -10.49 19.96
CA GLU A 56 -13.91 -11.41 20.76
C GLU A 56 -14.54 -10.69 21.98
N ILE A 57 -13.74 -9.94 22.74
CA ILE A 57 -14.24 -9.21 23.92
C ILE A 57 -15.29 -8.18 23.52
N ILE A 58 -15.05 -7.38 22.47
CA ILE A 58 -16.00 -6.37 21.99
C ILE A 58 -17.28 -7.05 21.46
N LYS A 59 -17.18 -8.20 20.82
CA LYS A 59 -18.32 -8.98 20.34
C LYS A 59 -19.22 -9.42 21.49
N GLU A 60 -18.65 -9.86 22.59
CA GLU A 60 -19.39 -10.21 23.80
C GLU A 60 -19.99 -8.97 24.50
N LEU A 61 -19.20 -7.89 24.62
CA LEU A 61 -19.68 -6.65 25.23
C LEU A 61 -20.85 -6.03 24.47
N LYS A 62 -20.86 -6.10 23.14
CA LYS A 62 -21.98 -5.60 22.33
C LYS A 62 -23.32 -6.23 22.68
N LYS A 63 -23.34 -7.50 23.11
CA LYS A 63 -24.57 -8.20 23.53
C LYS A 63 -25.15 -7.64 24.83
N CYS A 64 -24.31 -7.04 25.67
CA CYS A 64 -24.70 -6.48 26.97
C CYS A 64 -24.96 -4.97 26.92
N LEU A 65 -24.62 -4.29 25.81
CA LEU A 65 -24.84 -2.85 25.66
C LEU A 65 -26.31 -2.55 25.39
N SER A 66 -26.78 -1.40 25.90
CA SER A 66 -28.09 -0.87 25.53
C SER A 66 -28.14 -0.51 24.04
N ASP A 67 -29.30 -0.64 23.43
CA ASP A 67 -29.51 -0.24 22.02
C ASP A 67 -29.23 1.25 21.77
N GLU A 68 -29.24 2.08 22.80
CA GLU A 68 -28.99 3.53 22.74
C GLU A 68 -27.48 3.89 22.69
N ASN A 69 -26.56 2.90 22.62
CA ASN A 69 -25.15 3.19 22.57
C ASN A 69 -24.76 3.82 21.21
N ILE A 70 -24.19 5.02 21.23
CA ILE A 70 -23.84 5.81 20.04
C ILE A 70 -22.92 5.05 19.06
N PHE A 71 -22.05 4.17 19.54
CA PHE A 71 -21.17 3.37 18.70
C PHE A 71 -21.90 2.26 17.94
N LEU A 72 -23.11 1.86 18.39
CA LEU A 72 -23.95 0.84 17.76
C LEU A 72 -25.08 1.46 16.92
N GLU A 73 -25.74 2.52 17.43
CA GLU A 73 -26.87 3.16 16.76
C GLU A 73 -26.41 4.18 15.72
N GLY A 74 -25.25 4.80 15.94
CA GLY A 74 -24.76 5.90 15.12
C GLY A 74 -25.20 7.26 15.67
N ASN A 75 -24.73 8.33 15.04
CA ASN A 75 -24.96 9.71 15.45
C ASN A 75 -25.92 10.49 14.52
N HIS A 76 -26.65 9.81 13.65
CA HIS A 76 -27.60 10.35 12.68
C HIS A 76 -27.04 11.35 11.64
N SER A 77 -25.73 11.58 11.60
CA SER A 77 -25.11 12.40 10.56
C SER A 77 -25.06 11.65 9.22
N ASN A 78 -25.41 12.31 8.13
CA ASN A 78 -25.34 11.75 6.77
C ASN A 78 -23.93 11.88 6.16
N LYS A 79 -23.00 12.55 6.84
CA LYS A 79 -21.63 12.72 6.34
C LYS A 79 -20.79 11.47 6.56
N LYS A 80 -19.98 11.15 5.58
CA LYS A 80 -19.08 9.99 5.61
C LYS A 80 -17.62 10.45 5.60
N LEU A 81 -16.78 9.77 6.34
CA LEU A 81 -15.34 9.90 6.27
C LEU A 81 -14.72 8.61 5.76
N THR A 82 -14.03 8.69 4.64
CA THR A 82 -13.25 7.56 4.12
C THR A 82 -11.76 7.85 4.24
N ILE A 83 -11.05 7.02 4.98
CA ILE A 83 -9.60 7.07 5.11
C ILE A 83 -8.99 6.03 4.18
N VAL A 84 -8.02 6.41 3.38
CA VAL A 84 -7.36 5.52 2.41
C VAL A 84 -5.90 5.34 2.76
N ILE A 85 -5.47 4.10 2.91
CA ILE A 85 -4.06 3.78 3.18
C ILE A 85 -3.36 3.46 1.85
N SER A 86 -2.55 4.39 1.38
CA SER A 86 -1.78 4.30 0.14
C SER A 86 -0.26 4.35 0.37
N SER A 87 0.53 4.40 -0.69
CA SER A 87 1.99 4.44 -0.57
C SER A 87 2.56 5.85 -0.50
N ASP A 88 3.63 6.01 0.27
CA ASP A 88 4.44 7.24 0.29
C ASP A 88 5.42 7.30 -0.88
N ARG A 89 5.93 6.15 -1.31
CA ARG A 89 6.94 6.00 -2.36
C ARG A 89 6.37 5.29 -3.57
N GLY A 90 6.88 5.64 -4.73
CA GLY A 90 6.55 4.96 -5.98
C GLY A 90 7.24 3.60 -6.13
N MET A 91 7.23 3.11 -7.36
CA MET A 91 7.82 1.83 -7.79
C MET A 91 7.21 0.60 -7.10
N CYS A 92 5.94 0.70 -6.74
CA CYS A 92 5.11 -0.37 -6.16
C CYS A 92 4.09 -0.94 -7.17
N GLY A 93 4.46 -0.98 -8.45
CA GLY A 93 3.60 -1.53 -9.51
C GLY A 93 2.23 -0.88 -9.55
N GLY A 94 1.19 -1.70 -9.64
CA GLY A 94 -0.21 -1.29 -9.66
C GLY A 94 -0.85 -1.02 -8.30
N TYR A 95 -0.10 -1.05 -7.20
CA TYR A 95 -0.65 -0.96 -5.83
C TYR A 95 -1.63 0.22 -5.63
N ASN A 96 -1.22 1.44 -5.96
CA ASN A 96 -2.09 2.61 -5.81
C ASN A 96 -3.22 2.65 -6.85
N TYR A 97 -3.03 2.04 -8.02
CA TYR A 97 -4.09 1.96 -9.03
C TYR A 97 -5.19 0.99 -8.61
N SER A 98 -4.86 -0.14 -7.99
CA SER A 98 -5.88 -1.04 -7.44
C SER A 98 -6.72 -0.37 -6.35
N ILE A 99 -6.12 0.53 -5.55
CA ILE A 99 -6.86 1.34 -4.57
C ILE A 99 -7.76 2.34 -5.30
N LEU A 100 -7.25 3.01 -6.35
CA LEU A 100 -8.03 3.93 -7.18
C LEU A 100 -9.26 3.24 -7.80
N ASP A 101 -9.08 2.03 -8.31
CA ASP A 101 -10.16 1.23 -8.89
C ASP A 101 -11.23 0.94 -7.84
N LYS A 102 -10.83 0.60 -6.61
CA LYS A 102 -11.77 0.40 -5.49
C LYS A 102 -12.50 1.66 -5.11
N LEU A 103 -11.83 2.82 -5.08
CA LEU A 103 -12.47 4.12 -4.80
C LEU A 103 -13.52 4.49 -5.86
N ASN A 104 -13.26 4.16 -7.12
CA ASN A 104 -14.25 4.33 -8.20
C ASN A 104 -15.43 3.35 -8.04
N GLU A 105 -15.19 2.09 -7.67
CA GLU A 105 -16.22 1.08 -7.43
C GLU A 105 -17.22 1.50 -6.35
N ILE A 106 -16.72 2.09 -5.25
CA ILE A 106 -17.56 2.57 -4.14
C ILE A 106 -18.10 3.99 -4.35
N ASN A 107 -17.90 4.57 -5.54
CA ASN A 107 -18.47 5.86 -5.99
C ASN A 107 -18.22 7.07 -5.06
N ILE A 108 -17.10 7.07 -4.31
CA ILE A 108 -16.74 8.18 -3.39
C ILE A 108 -16.72 9.54 -4.08
N LYS A 109 -16.34 9.58 -5.37
CA LYS A 109 -16.21 10.81 -6.12
C LYS A 109 -17.54 11.53 -6.35
N GLU A 110 -18.63 10.78 -6.39
CA GLU A 110 -19.99 11.29 -6.67
C GLU A 110 -20.76 11.59 -5.37
N ASP A 111 -20.25 11.18 -4.21
CA ASP A 111 -20.88 11.40 -2.91
C ASP A 111 -20.40 12.74 -2.32
N GLU A 112 -21.21 13.78 -2.46
CA GLU A 112 -20.93 15.13 -1.93
C GLU A 112 -20.79 15.15 -0.38
N ASN A 113 -21.34 14.14 0.30
CA ASN A 113 -21.26 14.02 1.75
C ASN A 113 -20.02 13.24 2.22
N CYS A 114 -19.17 12.79 1.30
CA CYS A 114 -17.98 12.01 1.62
C CYS A 114 -16.72 12.87 1.65
N SER A 115 -16.07 12.93 2.83
CA SER A 115 -14.72 13.48 2.98
C SER A 115 -13.69 12.36 2.80
N LEU A 116 -12.64 12.64 2.04
CA LEU A 116 -11.60 11.67 1.72
C LEU A 116 -10.25 12.10 2.29
N ILE A 117 -9.75 11.34 3.25
CA ILE A 117 -8.39 11.48 3.78
C ILE A 117 -7.51 10.38 3.21
N VAL A 118 -6.34 10.76 2.70
CA VAL A 118 -5.41 9.81 2.08
C VAL A 118 -4.09 9.80 2.82
N ILE A 119 -3.74 8.65 3.37
CA ILE A 119 -2.43 8.37 3.96
C ILE A 119 -1.49 7.94 2.83
N GLY A 120 -0.37 8.66 2.66
CA GLY A 120 0.63 8.35 1.65
C GLY A 120 0.69 9.37 0.50
N LYS A 121 1.84 10.04 0.38
CA LYS A 121 2.07 11.15 -0.56
C LYS A 121 1.84 10.79 -2.03
N LYS A 122 2.17 9.55 -2.43
CA LYS A 122 1.97 9.11 -3.81
C LYS A 122 0.51 8.85 -4.15
N GLY A 123 -0.26 8.33 -3.18
CA GLY A 123 -1.72 8.21 -3.32
C GLY A 123 -2.40 9.57 -3.42
N VAL A 124 -2.10 10.50 -2.51
CA VAL A 124 -2.63 11.87 -2.57
C VAL A 124 -2.43 12.48 -3.96
N SER A 125 -1.20 12.41 -4.49
CA SER A 125 -0.89 12.96 -5.82
C SER A 125 -1.63 12.26 -6.94
N LEU A 126 -1.83 10.94 -6.85
CA LEU A 126 -2.54 10.14 -7.83
C LEU A 126 -4.05 10.47 -7.81
N PHE A 127 -4.67 10.44 -6.64
CA PHE A 127 -6.11 10.59 -6.51
C PHE A 127 -6.56 12.02 -6.83
N LYS A 128 -5.81 13.05 -6.41
CA LYS A 128 -6.06 14.45 -6.84
C LYS A 128 -6.01 14.59 -8.37
N ARG A 129 -5.06 13.92 -9.05
CA ARG A 129 -4.95 13.93 -10.51
C ARG A 129 -6.15 13.27 -11.20
N HIS A 130 -6.77 12.28 -10.56
CA HIS A 130 -7.97 11.60 -11.06
C HIS A 130 -9.27 12.28 -10.61
N GLY A 131 -9.19 13.47 -10.03
CA GLY A 131 -10.34 14.32 -9.71
C GLY A 131 -11.03 13.98 -8.39
N PHE A 132 -10.36 13.27 -7.48
CA PHE A 132 -10.85 13.12 -6.11
C PHE A 132 -10.56 14.36 -5.29
N ASN A 133 -11.55 14.79 -4.51
CA ASN A 133 -11.37 15.85 -3.51
C ASN A 133 -10.73 15.24 -2.25
N VAL A 134 -9.42 15.43 -2.10
CA VAL A 134 -8.66 14.88 -0.97
C VAL A 134 -8.45 15.99 0.05
N ASP A 135 -8.86 15.75 1.29
CA ASP A 135 -8.66 16.66 2.39
C ASP A 135 -7.16 16.92 2.65
N ASN A 136 -6.86 18.11 3.17
CA ASN A 136 -5.49 18.52 3.41
C ASN A 136 -4.90 17.95 4.72
N LEU A 137 -5.65 17.12 5.44
CA LEU A 137 -5.16 16.47 6.65
C LEU A 137 -4.19 15.35 6.28
N GLU A 138 -2.97 15.42 6.82
CA GLU A 138 -1.93 14.43 6.59
C GLU A 138 -1.71 13.58 7.85
N PHE A 139 -2.02 12.29 7.76
CA PHE A 139 -1.53 11.31 8.72
C PHE A 139 -0.22 10.69 8.21
N CYS A 140 0.74 10.55 9.12
CA CYS A 140 2.00 9.88 8.82
C CYS A 140 1.93 8.44 9.35
N VAL A 141 2.10 7.48 8.45
CA VAL A 141 2.26 6.07 8.81
C VAL A 141 3.62 5.62 8.30
N SER A 142 4.49 5.24 9.21
CA SER A 142 5.86 4.84 8.92
C SER A 142 5.92 3.54 8.09
N GLU A 143 7.11 3.19 7.63
CA GLU A 143 7.36 1.94 6.91
C GLU A 143 7.14 0.68 7.78
N GLN A 144 7.13 0.87 9.09
CA GLN A 144 6.78 -0.12 10.10
C GLN A 144 5.82 0.55 11.09
N PRO A 145 4.49 0.48 10.84
CA PRO A 145 3.48 1.14 11.65
C PRO A 145 3.60 0.82 13.14
N SER A 146 3.40 1.84 13.97
CA SER A 146 3.45 1.72 15.43
C SER A 146 2.07 1.92 16.06
N LEU A 147 1.94 1.50 17.33
CA LEU A 147 0.73 1.75 18.13
C LEU A 147 0.46 3.25 18.32
N GLU A 148 1.50 4.07 18.40
CA GLU A 148 1.36 5.52 18.56
C GLU A 148 0.78 6.19 17.31
N GLU A 149 1.26 5.78 16.13
CA GLU A 149 0.76 6.29 14.85
C GLU A 149 -0.70 5.88 14.62
N SER A 150 -1.07 4.64 14.93
CA SER A 150 -2.44 4.16 14.82
C SER A 150 -3.38 4.81 15.83
N LYS A 151 -2.89 5.14 17.04
CA LYS A 151 -3.63 5.85 18.07
C LYS A 151 -4.05 7.26 17.63
N ILE A 152 -3.18 7.99 16.96
CA ILE A 152 -3.51 9.33 16.43
C ILE A 152 -4.68 9.26 15.45
N ILE A 153 -4.69 8.25 14.56
CA ILE A 153 -5.77 8.04 13.61
C ILE A 153 -7.05 7.58 14.32
N SER A 154 -6.92 6.68 15.30
CA SER A 154 -8.03 6.17 16.09
C SER A 154 -8.72 7.28 16.88
N ASP A 155 -7.96 8.07 17.62
CA ASP A 155 -8.49 9.18 18.43
C ASP A 155 -9.20 10.19 17.53
N TYR A 156 -8.62 10.53 16.38
CA TYR A 156 -9.26 11.41 15.40
C TYR A 156 -10.61 10.85 14.89
N CYS A 157 -10.67 9.56 14.53
CA CYS A 157 -11.91 8.92 14.09
C CYS A 157 -12.99 8.95 15.17
N ILE A 158 -12.64 8.60 16.39
CA ILE A 158 -13.56 8.58 17.53
C ILE A 158 -14.08 9.99 17.84
N ASP A 159 -13.20 10.98 17.91
CA ASP A 159 -13.56 12.36 18.22
C ASP A 159 -14.51 12.94 17.14
N LYS A 160 -14.23 12.69 15.87
CA LYS A 160 -15.07 13.15 14.75
C LYS A 160 -16.43 12.45 14.69
N PHE A 161 -16.51 11.21 15.11
CA PHE A 161 -17.75 10.47 15.23
C PHE A 161 -18.58 10.95 16.42
N LEU A 162 -17.97 11.08 17.60
CA LEU A 162 -18.66 11.53 18.82
C LEU A 162 -19.13 13.00 18.73
N SER A 163 -18.41 13.85 18.01
CA SER A 163 -18.84 15.24 17.74
C SER A 163 -20.03 15.36 16.78
N GLY A 164 -20.47 14.25 16.13
CA GLY A 164 -21.54 14.25 15.15
C GLY A 164 -21.13 14.83 13.78
N GLU A 165 -19.84 15.09 13.55
CA GLU A 165 -19.37 15.61 12.25
C GLU A 165 -19.51 14.58 11.15
N PHE A 166 -19.20 13.30 11.42
CA PHE A 166 -19.36 12.17 10.50
C PHE A 166 -20.19 11.06 11.12
N GLY A 167 -21.20 10.58 10.39
CA GLY A 167 -22.05 9.47 10.82
C GLY A 167 -21.50 8.10 10.45
N THR A 168 -20.65 8.04 9.43
CA THR A 168 -19.98 6.81 9.01
C THR A 168 -18.51 7.06 8.80
N ILE A 169 -17.67 6.19 9.34
CA ILE A 169 -16.22 6.23 9.13
C ILE A 169 -15.77 4.90 8.58
N SER A 170 -15.14 4.91 7.40
CA SER A 170 -14.59 3.71 6.75
C SER A 170 -13.10 3.87 6.45
N ILE A 171 -12.40 2.74 6.37
CA ILE A 171 -11.00 2.68 5.92
C ILE A 171 -10.90 1.77 4.70
N VAL A 172 -10.30 2.30 3.63
CA VAL A 172 -9.89 1.54 2.46
C VAL A 172 -8.42 1.16 2.60
N TYR A 173 -8.16 -0.14 2.59
CA TYR A 173 -6.84 -0.71 2.83
C TYR A 173 -6.58 -1.90 1.91
N THR A 174 -5.33 -2.35 1.82
CA THR A 174 -5.00 -3.55 1.06
C THR A 174 -4.72 -4.72 2.00
N TRP A 175 -5.62 -5.70 2.01
CA TRP A 175 -5.46 -6.92 2.78
C TRP A 175 -4.37 -7.81 2.19
N PHE A 176 -3.46 -8.25 3.04
CA PHE A 176 -2.34 -9.11 2.70
C PHE A 176 -2.62 -10.55 3.10
N LYS A 177 -3.00 -11.40 2.16
CA LYS A 177 -3.16 -12.82 2.41
C LYS A 177 -1.83 -13.56 2.29
N ASN A 178 -1.15 -13.33 1.18
CA ASN A 178 0.18 -13.88 0.89
C ASN A 178 0.84 -13.03 -0.22
N PRO A 179 2.12 -13.26 -0.56
CA PRO A 179 2.78 -12.48 -1.62
C PRO A 179 2.04 -12.47 -2.96
N LEU A 180 1.31 -13.52 -3.31
CA LEU A 180 0.60 -13.62 -4.59
C LEU A 180 -0.80 -13.02 -4.55
N VAL A 181 -1.46 -13.06 -3.38
CA VAL A 181 -2.86 -12.63 -3.21
C VAL A 181 -2.92 -11.43 -2.28
N LYS A 182 -3.31 -10.30 -2.84
CA LYS A 182 -3.55 -9.02 -2.17
C LYS A 182 -4.87 -8.46 -2.69
N GLU A 183 -5.68 -7.92 -1.83
CA GLU A 183 -7.02 -7.47 -2.17
C GLU A 183 -7.31 -6.13 -1.49
N VAL A 184 -7.80 -5.17 -2.25
CA VAL A 184 -8.23 -3.89 -1.68
C VAL A 184 -9.63 -4.06 -1.12
N ARG A 185 -9.79 -3.71 0.15
CA ARG A 185 -11.05 -3.82 0.90
C ARG A 185 -11.41 -2.50 1.55
N GLU A 186 -12.68 -2.29 1.70
CA GLU A 186 -13.24 -1.28 2.58
C GLU A 186 -13.69 -1.94 3.87
N MET A 187 -13.40 -1.30 4.99
CA MET A 187 -13.89 -1.70 6.31
C MET A 187 -14.57 -0.51 6.96
N VAL A 188 -15.85 -0.65 7.27
CA VAL A 188 -16.58 0.33 8.09
C VAL A 188 -16.11 0.16 9.53
N LEU A 189 -15.58 1.24 10.12
CA LEU A 189 -15.16 1.27 11.51
C LEU A 189 -16.27 1.71 12.43
N LEU A 190 -17.02 2.72 12.02
CA LEU A 190 -18.10 3.32 12.78
C LEU A 190 -19.30 3.63 11.87
N PRO A 191 -20.55 3.37 12.32
CA PRO A 191 -20.91 2.67 13.55
C PRO A 191 -20.48 1.19 13.53
N LEU A 192 -20.40 0.58 14.71
CA LEU A 192 -20.10 -0.84 14.83
C LEU A 192 -21.30 -1.67 14.38
N ASP A 193 -21.07 -2.71 13.60
CA ASP A 193 -22.12 -3.67 13.24
C ASP A 193 -22.67 -4.37 14.49
N LYS A 194 -23.98 -4.37 14.67
CA LYS A 194 -24.65 -5.00 15.82
C LYS A 194 -24.43 -6.52 15.88
N GLY A 195 -24.11 -7.16 14.73
CA GLY A 195 -23.94 -8.62 14.64
C GLY A 195 -25.26 -9.37 14.91
N ASN A 196 -25.46 -10.48 14.21
CA ASN A 196 -26.67 -11.32 14.36
C ASN A 196 -26.41 -12.59 15.19
N ASP A 197 -25.41 -12.60 16.07
CA ASP A 197 -25.08 -13.80 16.85
C ASP A 197 -26.08 -14.01 18.00
N GLU A 198 -26.99 -14.94 17.83
CA GLU A 198 -28.05 -15.34 18.81
C GLU A 198 -27.52 -16.19 19.99
N ASN A 199 -26.26 -16.61 19.99
CA ASN A 199 -25.71 -17.42 21.06
C ASN A 199 -25.26 -16.54 22.23
N ILE A 200 -26.08 -16.51 23.26
CA ILE A 200 -25.78 -15.87 24.55
C ILE A 200 -25.03 -16.92 25.40
N ASP A 201 -23.69 -16.92 25.30
CA ASP A 201 -22.92 -17.45 26.42
C ASP A 201 -22.95 -16.39 27.52
N GLU A 202 -23.47 -16.72 28.71
CA GLU A 202 -23.48 -15.82 29.86
C GLU A 202 -22.05 -15.46 30.25
N PHE A 203 -21.61 -14.29 29.84
CA PHE A 203 -20.33 -13.75 30.30
C PHE A 203 -20.58 -13.11 31.67
N ASP A 204 -19.99 -13.67 32.73
CA ASP A 204 -20.02 -13.10 34.08
C ASP A 204 -19.17 -11.81 34.12
N LEU A 205 -19.70 -10.71 33.58
CA LEU A 205 -19.07 -9.40 33.70
C LEU A 205 -19.26 -8.86 35.12
N VAL A 206 -18.15 -8.73 35.84
CA VAL A 206 -18.14 -8.00 37.11
C VAL A 206 -18.07 -6.50 36.84
N GLY A 207 -19.23 -5.84 36.76
CA GLY A 207 -19.31 -4.38 36.55
C GLY A 207 -20.37 -3.92 35.55
N ASN A 208 -20.42 -2.62 35.28
CA ASN A 208 -21.30 -2.03 34.30
C ASN A 208 -20.70 -2.23 32.89
N CYS A 209 -21.43 -2.89 31.99
CA CYS A 209 -20.99 -3.14 30.60
C CYS A 209 -20.57 -1.88 29.87
N ASN A 210 -21.29 -0.77 30.06
CA ASN A 210 -20.96 0.51 29.40
C ASN A 210 -19.60 1.06 29.85
N ASP A 211 -19.28 1.02 31.14
CA ASP A 211 -17.99 1.53 31.65
C ASP A 211 -16.82 0.69 31.15
N VAL A 212 -17.00 -0.63 31.06
CA VAL A 212 -16.01 -1.57 30.51
C VAL A 212 -15.82 -1.31 29.02
N PHE A 213 -16.90 -1.14 28.28
CA PHE A 213 -16.88 -0.88 26.84
C PHE A 213 -16.16 0.43 26.54
N ASP A 214 -16.49 1.54 27.22
CA ASP A 214 -15.88 2.86 27.00
C ASP A 214 -14.35 2.86 27.24
N ASN A 215 -13.90 2.04 28.17
CA ASN A 215 -12.46 1.87 28.44
C ASN A 215 -11.75 1.02 27.39
N LEU A 216 -12.45 0.02 26.83
CA LEU A 216 -11.84 -0.92 25.86
C LEU A 216 -11.94 -0.45 24.42
N ILE A 217 -12.97 0.33 24.06
CA ILE A 217 -13.29 0.70 22.68
C ILE A 217 -12.13 1.45 22.00
N LYS A 218 -11.43 2.33 22.71
CA LYS A 218 -10.28 3.07 22.18
C LYS A 218 -9.11 2.16 21.84
N ASN A 219 -8.85 1.17 22.70
CA ASN A 219 -7.78 0.19 22.46
C ASN A 219 -8.15 -0.76 21.31
N TYR A 220 -9.43 -1.12 21.22
CA TYR A 220 -9.97 -1.91 20.11
C TYR A 220 -9.75 -1.20 18.76
N PHE A 221 -10.17 0.07 18.63
CA PHE A 221 -9.96 0.83 17.39
C PHE A 221 -8.49 1.02 17.07
N ASN A 222 -7.66 1.28 18.07
CA ASN A 222 -6.21 1.36 17.87
C ASN A 222 -5.63 0.04 17.33
N SER A 223 -6.07 -1.10 17.87
CA SER A 223 -5.66 -2.42 17.39
C SER A 223 -6.10 -2.70 15.95
N ILE A 224 -7.36 -2.34 15.61
CA ILE A 224 -7.88 -2.48 14.23
C ILE A 224 -7.03 -1.64 13.27
N ILE A 225 -6.89 -0.34 13.55
CA ILE A 225 -6.19 0.58 12.65
C ILE A 225 -4.74 0.16 12.45
N LEU A 226 -4.07 -0.29 13.51
CA LEU A 226 -2.73 -0.87 13.40
C LEU A 226 -2.73 -2.09 12.46
N ASN A 227 -3.70 -2.98 12.62
CA ASN A 227 -3.82 -4.16 11.76
C ASN A 227 -4.00 -3.78 10.28
N LEU A 228 -4.88 -2.80 9.99
CA LEU A 228 -5.13 -2.32 8.63
C LEU A 228 -3.87 -1.65 8.03
N CYS A 229 -3.14 -0.86 8.82
CA CYS A 229 -1.87 -0.26 8.41
C CYS A 229 -0.80 -1.31 8.12
N LEU A 230 -0.65 -2.32 8.98
CA LEU A 230 0.31 -3.41 8.79
C LEU A 230 -0.02 -4.24 7.54
N ASN A 231 -1.29 -4.58 7.30
CA ASN A 231 -1.73 -5.26 6.08
C ASN A 231 -1.39 -4.47 4.81
N SER A 232 -1.69 -3.16 4.82
CA SER A 232 -1.40 -2.26 3.70
C SER A 232 0.10 -2.16 3.43
N LYS A 233 0.92 -1.99 4.47
CA LYS A 233 2.39 -1.92 4.33
C LYS A 233 3.00 -3.25 3.90
N ALA A 234 2.50 -4.39 4.38
CA ALA A 234 2.92 -5.71 3.90
C ALA A 234 2.60 -5.88 2.40
N SER A 235 1.41 -5.49 1.98
CA SER A 235 0.98 -5.52 0.58
C SER A 235 1.83 -4.58 -0.29
N GLU A 236 2.07 -3.35 0.13
CA GLU A 236 2.92 -2.37 -0.55
C GLU A 236 4.35 -2.91 -0.76
N HIS A 237 4.98 -3.45 0.30
CA HIS A 237 6.34 -4.00 0.20
C HIS A 237 6.39 -5.27 -0.66
N SER A 238 5.36 -6.11 -0.63
CA SER A 238 5.27 -7.30 -1.46
C SER A 238 5.19 -6.93 -2.95
N VAL A 239 4.28 -6.00 -3.32
CA VAL A 239 4.15 -5.53 -4.71
C VAL A 239 5.44 -4.85 -5.19
N ARG A 240 6.07 -4.04 -4.33
CA ARG A 240 7.35 -3.40 -4.67
C ARG A 240 8.45 -4.42 -4.90
N MET A 241 8.57 -5.44 -4.05
CA MET A 241 9.54 -6.53 -4.22
C MET A 241 9.35 -7.24 -5.56
N GLU A 242 8.12 -7.63 -5.90
CA GLU A 242 7.78 -8.31 -7.16
C GLU A 242 8.09 -7.42 -8.37
N THR A 243 7.68 -6.16 -8.33
CA THR A 243 7.93 -5.18 -9.40
C THR A 243 9.42 -4.96 -9.64
N MET A 244 10.21 -4.84 -8.57
CA MET A 244 11.65 -4.64 -8.67
C MET A 244 12.39 -5.90 -9.15
N ASN A 245 11.93 -7.10 -8.78
CA ASN A 245 12.45 -8.36 -9.31
C ASN A 245 12.15 -8.49 -10.81
N SER A 246 10.94 -8.17 -11.24
CA SER A 246 10.56 -8.17 -12.66
C SER A 246 11.38 -7.14 -13.45
N ALA A 247 11.55 -5.92 -12.94
CA ALA A 247 12.37 -4.89 -13.56
C ALA A 247 13.85 -5.31 -13.67
N THR A 248 14.37 -6.03 -12.66
CA THR A 248 15.75 -6.56 -12.67
C THR A 248 15.91 -7.62 -13.76
N LYS A 249 14.93 -8.51 -13.91
CA LYS A 249 14.92 -9.54 -14.97
C LYS A 249 14.85 -8.90 -16.36
N SER A 250 13.98 -7.94 -16.56
CA SER A 250 13.87 -7.20 -17.84
C SER A 250 15.16 -6.45 -18.17
N ALA A 251 15.84 -5.87 -17.16
CA ALA A 251 17.15 -5.24 -17.37
C ALA A 251 18.21 -6.24 -17.83
N ASP A 252 18.21 -7.48 -17.31
CA ASP A 252 19.13 -8.54 -17.75
C ASP A 252 18.91 -8.94 -19.20
N GLU A 253 17.65 -9.08 -19.60
CA GLU A 253 17.26 -9.41 -20.96
C GLU A 253 17.71 -8.31 -21.95
N LEU A 254 17.48 -7.05 -21.58
CA LEU A 254 17.93 -5.90 -22.39
C LEU A 254 19.45 -5.82 -22.49
N ILE A 255 20.20 -6.04 -21.41
CA ILE A 255 21.67 -6.06 -21.41
C ILE A 255 22.18 -7.15 -22.34
N SER A 256 21.61 -8.35 -22.27
CA SER A 256 21.98 -9.47 -23.13
C SER A 256 21.79 -9.14 -24.62
N GLY A 257 20.60 -8.61 -24.99
CA GLY A 257 20.32 -8.19 -26.36
C GLY A 257 21.22 -7.08 -26.86
N LEU A 258 21.51 -6.07 -26.02
CA LEU A 258 22.41 -5.00 -26.39
C LEU A 258 23.88 -5.49 -26.53
N LYS A 259 24.34 -6.42 -25.70
CA LYS A 259 25.67 -7.03 -25.82
C LYS A 259 25.81 -7.82 -27.11
N GLN A 260 24.80 -8.58 -27.51
CA GLN A 260 24.79 -9.29 -28.80
C GLN A 260 24.88 -8.30 -29.97
N LYS A 261 24.07 -7.21 -29.93
CA LYS A 261 24.11 -6.16 -30.96
C LYS A 261 25.47 -5.44 -31.00
N TYR A 262 26.04 -5.15 -29.85
CA TYR A 262 27.37 -4.56 -29.73
C TYR A 262 28.45 -5.45 -30.34
N ASN A 263 28.46 -6.75 -30.02
CA ASN A 263 29.47 -7.69 -30.58
C ASN A 263 29.32 -7.82 -32.10
N ARG A 264 28.11 -7.86 -32.63
CA ARG A 264 27.86 -7.92 -34.08
C ARG A 264 28.38 -6.69 -34.80
N LEU A 265 28.13 -5.49 -34.27
CA LEU A 265 28.62 -4.25 -34.86
C LEU A 265 30.11 -4.15 -34.77
N ARG A 266 30.72 -4.53 -33.64
CA ARG A 266 32.18 -4.56 -33.47
C ARG A 266 32.85 -5.50 -34.48
N GLN A 267 32.28 -6.72 -34.69
CA GLN A 267 32.82 -7.65 -35.68
C GLN A 267 32.75 -7.07 -37.11
N ALA A 268 31.62 -6.42 -37.45
CA ALA A 268 31.45 -5.77 -38.76
C ALA A 268 32.48 -4.63 -38.95
N GLU A 269 32.74 -3.82 -37.91
CA GLU A 269 33.71 -2.74 -37.95
C GLU A 269 35.13 -3.28 -38.14
N ILE A 270 35.55 -4.30 -37.37
CA ILE A 270 36.84 -4.96 -37.51
C ILE A 270 37.00 -5.55 -38.91
N THR A 271 35.96 -6.21 -39.43
CA THR A 271 36.04 -6.80 -40.80
C THR A 271 36.19 -5.71 -41.86
N GLN A 272 35.52 -4.56 -41.67
CA GLN A 272 35.64 -3.44 -42.59
C GLN A 272 37.06 -2.82 -42.53
N GLU A 273 37.59 -2.57 -41.32
CA GLU A 273 38.94 -2.04 -41.14
C GLU A 273 39.99 -2.96 -41.77
N ILE A 274 39.89 -4.29 -41.58
CA ILE A 274 40.78 -5.26 -42.24
C ILE A 274 40.66 -5.19 -43.78
N SER A 275 39.45 -5.06 -44.30
CA SER A 275 39.23 -4.99 -45.75
C SER A 275 39.76 -3.70 -46.34
N GLU A 276 39.69 -2.57 -45.62
CA GLU A 276 40.25 -1.27 -46.02
C GLU A 276 41.80 -1.32 -46.03
N ILE A 277 42.41 -1.98 -45.03
CA ILE A 277 43.88 -2.13 -44.97
C ILE A 277 44.37 -3.00 -46.14
N ILE A 278 43.73 -4.12 -46.42
CA ILE A 278 44.08 -5.01 -47.50
C ILE A 278 43.90 -4.32 -48.86
N GLY A 279 42.77 -3.58 -49.03
CA GLY A 279 42.52 -2.84 -50.29
C GLY A 279 43.48 -1.65 -50.49
N GLY A 280 43.95 -1.00 -49.42
CA GLY A 280 44.95 0.08 -49.51
C GLY A 280 46.40 -0.35 -49.75
N THR A 281 46.71 -1.66 -49.53
CA THR A 281 48.06 -2.19 -49.81
C THR A 281 48.19 -2.73 -51.26
N GLN A 282 47.15 -2.68 -52.08
CA GLN A 282 47.16 -3.09 -53.49
C GLN A 282 47.29 -1.88 -54.46
N GLN A 283 47.51 -0.68 -53.97
CA GLN A 283 47.93 0.48 -54.77
C GLN A 283 49.41 0.81 -54.46
#